data_81d4a8ada2ca0bdaaf63fd517646161c
#
_entry.id   81d4a8ada2ca0bdaaf63fd517646161c
#
_cell.length_a   1.000
_cell.length_b   1.000
_cell.length_c   1.000
_cell.angle_alpha   90.00
_cell.angle_beta   90.00
_cell.angle_gamma   90.00
#
_symmetry.space_group_name_H-M   'P 1'
#
loop_
_entity.id
_entity.type
_entity.pdbx_description
1 polymer ?
#
loop_
_entity_poly.entity_id
_entity_poly.type
_entity_poly.pdbx_seq_one_letter_code
_entity_poly.pdbx_strand_id
1 'polypeptide(L)'
;MRKTFLFLLSFFILHFSFSQTADKYILLKPDRVFDGEQMHTDWIVLIRNNRIAEAGAMKFKLPANTQVIELKGCTILPGLIEGHSHLFLHPYNETSWDDQVLKESRAERTARAVEHAKATLMAGFTTVRDLGTEGSMYDDVGLKTAIEKGIVPGPRMICATRAIVARGSYGPKSESADVVLPQGAAEVGNIDEMMNEVRTQISKGADVIKIYADYRNGPNGESKPTFSVEEIAAAVKIANSSGRLVTVHSVTAEGMTRAINAGVSSIEHGDYGTEEVFKLMKEKGIALCPTLAAGDAIEQYKGWRKGIDPEPERVANKKKSFALALKAGVTICMGGDVGVFAHGDNAREMEMMVEYGMKPIEVLKSATSINADVFGYGEKIGRIRKDLFADIIAVDGDPSTAIKNIRKIRLV
;
A
#
# COMPACT_ATOMS: atom_id res chain seq x y z
N MET A 1 -6.83 62.83 56.79
CA MET A 1 -6.11 61.54 56.95
C MET A 1 -6.60 60.55 55.91
N ARG A 2 -5.87 60.37 54.81
CA ARG A 2 -6.15 59.40 53.75
C ARG A 2 -5.26 58.17 54.01
N LYS A 3 -5.91 57.00 54.26
CA LYS A 3 -5.21 55.74 54.42
C LYS A 3 -5.06 55.11 53.03
N THR A 4 -3.82 54.98 52.55
CA THR A 4 -3.46 54.27 51.32
C THR A 4 -3.32 52.79 51.64
N PHE A 5 -4.17 51.95 51.02
CA PHE A 5 -4.08 50.46 51.06
C PHE A 5 -3.16 50.00 49.94
N LEU A 6 -2.04 49.41 50.30
CA LEU A 6 -1.10 48.79 49.34
C LEU A 6 -1.54 47.31 49.15
N PHE A 7 -1.98 46.96 47.94
CA PHE A 7 -2.30 45.57 47.59
C PHE A 7 -1.01 44.93 47.02
N LEU A 8 -0.43 44.00 47.77
CA LEU A 8 0.65 43.13 47.25
C LEU A 8 0.03 42.02 46.41
N LEU A 9 0.24 42.06 45.09
CA LEU A 9 -0.12 41.01 44.17
C LEU A 9 1.02 39.98 44.13
N SER A 10 0.86 38.84 44.84
CA SER A 10 1.81 37.72 44.77
C SER A 10 1.59 36.96 43.48
N PHE A 11 2.51 37.09 42.51
CA PHE A 11 2.55 36.30 41.32
C PHE A 11 3.06 34.88 41.66
N PHE A 12 2.16 33.90 41.72
CA PHE A 12 2.53 32.48 41.75
C PHE A 12 2.92 32.04 40.34
N ILE A 13 4.22 31.95 40.06
CA ILE A 13 4.73 31.34 38.82
C ILE A 13 4.63 29.82 39.00
N LEU A 14 3.56 29.22 38.45
CA LEU A 14 3.46 27.78 38.31
C LEU A 14 4.50 27.33 37.29
N HIS A 15 5.60 26.76 37.78
CA HIS A 15 6.56 26.05 36.93
C HIS A 15 5.93 24.71 36.51
N PHE A 16 5.37 24.65 35.30
CA PHE A 16 5.06 23.40 34.66
C PHE A 16 6.39 22.72 34.25
N SER A 17 6.90 21.86 35.13
CA SER A 17 7.97 20.92 34.73
C SER A 17 7.39 19.91 33.79
N PHE A 18 7.53 20.12 32.48
CA PHE A 18 7.36 19.04 31.51
C PHE A 18 8.47 18.03 31.80
N SER A 19 8.09 16.89 32.37
CA SER A 19 8.98 15.75 32.47
C SER A 19 9.29 15.31 31.03
N GLN A 20 10.46 15.70 30.51
CA GLN A 20 10.99 15.12 29.29
C GLN A 20 11.25 13.63 29.59
N THR A 21 10.45 12.76 29.00
CA THR A 21 10.75 11.33 29.01
C THR A 21 12.13 11.14 28.37
N ALA A 22 13.05 10.48 29.10
CA ALA A 22 14.40 10.22 28.61
C ALA A 22 14.33 9.47 27.27
N ASP A 23 15.18 9.86 26.31
CA ASP A 23 15.27 9.18 25.02
C ASP A 23 15.56 7.69 25.22
N LYS A 24 14.80 6.84 24.55
CA LYS A 24 15.02 5.40 24.51
C LYS A 24 15.89 5.07 23.30
N TYR A 25 17.01 4.35 23.54
CA TYR A 25 17.92 3.92 22.49
C TYR A 25 17.89 2.41 22.37
N ILE A 26 17.82 1.91 21.11
CA ILE A 26 17.91 0.49 20.75
C ILE A 26 18.97 0.34 19.66
N LEU A 27 19.93 -0.56 19.89
CA LEU A 27 20.92 -0.94 18.90
C LEU A 27 20.59 -2.31 18.34
N LEU A 28 20.39 -2.40 17.04
CA LEU A 28 20.20 -3.65 16.31
C LEU A 28 21.54 -4.09 15.70
N LYS A 29 21.95 -5.35 15.96
CA LYS A 29 23.21 -5.93 15.47
C LYS A 29 22.94 -7.20 14.65
N PRO A 30 22.61 -7.05 13.35
CA PRO A 30 22.40 -8.16 12.44
C PRO A 30 23.71 -8.62 11.79
N ASP A 31 23.63 -9.70 11.00
CA ASP A 31 24.71 -10.07 10.08
C ASP A 31 24.68 -9.23 8.80
N ARG A 32 23.50 -8.74 8.39
CA ARG A 32 23.27 -8.00 7.16
C ARG A 32 22.25 -6.90 7.37
N VAL A 33 22.40 -5.79 6.63
CA VAL A 33 21.42 -4.71 6.52
C VAL A 33 21.16 -4.43 5.04
N PHE A 34 19.91 -4.58 4.60
CA PHE A 34 19.45 -4.01 3.35
C PHE A 34 18.94 -2.60 3.64
N ASP A 35 19.56 -1.57 3.07
CA ASP A 35 19.26 -0.18 3.41
C ASP A 35 18.08 0.41 2.61
N GLY A 36 17.48 -0.40 1.73
CA GLY A 36 16.46 0.02 0.75
C GLY A 36 17.02 0.10 -0.67
N GLU A 37 18.35 0.11 -0.84
CA GLU A 37 19.02 0.21 -2.14
C GLU A 37 20.02 -0.92 -2.34
N GLN A 38 20.79 -1.24 -1.31
CA GLN A 38 21.87 -2.23 -1.36
C GLN A 38 22.06 -2.99 -0.05
N MET A 39 22.77 -4.11 -0.12
CA MET A 39 23.07 -4.95 1.03
C MET A 39 24.41 -4.59 1.65
N HIS A 40 24.49 -4.55 2.98
CA HIS A 40 25.69 -4.30 3.77
C HIS A 40 25.89 -5.43 4.79
N THR A 41 27.14 -5.85 5.01
CA THR A 41 27.49 -6.96 5.93
C THR A 41 28.10 -6.50 7.26
N ASP A 42 28.46 -5.22 7.38
CA ASP A 42 29.18 -4.64 8.52
C ASP A 42 28.38 -3.53 9.23
N TRP A 43 27.09 -3.37 8.88
CA TRP A 43 26.25 -2.32 9.40
C TRP A 43 25.53 -2.74 10.68
N ILE A 44 25.36 -1.77 11.56
CA ILE A 44 24.44 -1.80 12.70
C ILE A 44 23.46 -0.64 12.59
N VAL A 45 22.33 -0.71 13.28
CA VAL A 45 21.30 0.32 13.26
C VAL A 45 20.98 0.77 14.68
N LEU A 46 21.19 2.06 14.95
CA LEU A 46 20.81 2.70 16.21
C LEU A 46 19.48 3.44 16.03
N ILE A 47 18.52 3.10 16.87
CA ILE A 47 17.20 3.72 16.92
C ILE A 47 17.14 4.62 18.15
N ARG A 48 16.56 5.83 17.99
CA ARG A 48 16.17 6.72 19.07
C ARG A 48 14.65 6.95 19.01
N ASN A 49 13.96 6.47 20.01
CA ASN A 49 12.49 6.49 20.09
C ASN A 49 11.88 5.74 18.88
N ASN A 50 11.31 6.47 17.92
CA ASN A 50 10.70 5.92 16.70
C ASN A 50 11.45 6.30 15.41
N ARG A 51 12.71 6.76 15.53
CA ARG A 51 13.52 7.17 14.37
C ARG A 51 14.88 6.50 14.35
N ILE A 52 15.41 6.31 13.15
CA ILE A 52 16.78 5.86 12.93
C ILE A 52 17.71 7.00 13.33
N ALA A 53 18.50 6.81 14.36
CA ALA A 53 19.49 7.79 14.81
C ALA A 53 20.78 7.69 13.99
N GLU A 54 21.28 6.45 13.76
CA GLU A 54 22.47 6.18 12.95
C GLU A 54 22.35 4.80 12.31
N ALA A 55 22.94 4.62 11.13
CA ALA A 55 23.10 3.32 10.48
C ALA A 55 24.46 3.29 9.76
N GLY A 56 25.16 2.17 9.84
CA GLY A 56 26.50 2.02 9.22
C GLY A 56 27.45 1.15 10.02
N ALA A 57 28.71 1.10 9.60
CA ALA A 57 29.76 0.44 10.37
C ALA A 57 29.96 1.13 11.74
N MET A 58 30.22 0.33 12.81
CA MET A 58 30.30 0.84 14.18
C MET A 58 31.47 1.82 14.35
N LYS A 59 31.22 3.12 14.18
CA LYS A 59 32.19 4.21 14.38
C LYS A 59 31.68 5.30 15.33
N PHE A 60 30.55 5.09 16.00
CA PHE A 60 29.92 6.07 16.89
C PHE A 60 29.85 5.55 18.33
N LYS A 61 29.93 6.48 19.29
CA LYS A 61 29.80 6.18 20.73
C LYS A 61 28.31 5.94 21.05
N LEU A 62 28.01 4.78 21.67
CA LEU A 62 26.65 4.48 22.07
C LEU A 62 26.22 5.36 23.25
N PRO A 63 24.98 5.89 23.25
CA PRO A 63 24.39 6.52 24.41
C PRO A 63 24.33 5.58 25.61
N ALA A 64 24.39 6.14 26.82
CA ALA A 64 24.19 5.35 28.03
C ALA A 64 22.79 4.71 28.02
N ASN A 65 22.64 3.53 28.60
CA ASN A 65 21.39 2.76 28.65
C ASN A 65 20.82 2.32 27.29
N THR A 66 21.67 2.21 26.24
CA THR A 66 21.24 1.63 24.95
C THR A 66 20.93 0.15 25.14
N GLN A 67 19.69 -0.24 24.79
CA GLN A 67 19.31 -1.65 24.72
C GLN A 67 19.92 -2.26 23.47
N VAL A 68 20.66 -3.37 23.61
CA VAL A 68 21.26 -4.08 22.46
C VAL A 68 20.41 -5.30 22.13
N ILE A 69 20.07 -5.46 20.85
CA ILE A 69 19.39 -6.64 20.32
C ILE A 69 20.33 -7.30 19.30
N GLU A 70 20.86 -8.46 19.68
CA GLU A 70 21.68 -9.29 18.80
C GLU A 70 20.78 -10.10 17.86
N LEU A 71 20.99 -9.94 16.54
CA LEU A 71 20.18 -10.55 15.47
C LEU A 71 21.07 -11.40 14.56
N LYS A 72 21.82 -12.33 15.19
CA LYS A 72 22.72 -13.24 14.48
C LYS A 72 21.94 -14.11 13.48
N GLY A 73 22.49 -14.26 12.28
CA GLY A 73 21.86 -14.99 11.18
C GLY A 73 20.82 -14.17 10.41
N CYS A 74 20.44 -12.99 10.93
CA CYS A 74 19.36 -12.18 10.35
C CYS A 74 19.86 -11.14 9.34
N THR A 75 18.92 -10.73 8.48
CA THR A 75 18.99 -9.51 7.68
C THR A 75 17.99 -8.51 8.22
N ILE A 76 18.43 -7.28 8.50
CA ILE A 76 17.55 -6.14 8.74
C ILE A 76 17.19 -5.50 7.41
N LEU A 77 15.91 -5.11 7.27
CA LEU A 77 15.37 -4.37 6.12
C LEU A 77 14.51 -3.20 6.63
N PRO A 78 14.29 -2.16 5.80
CA PRO A 78 13.14 -1.28 6.01
C PRO A 78 11.87 -2.12 6.08
N GLY A 79 10.91 -1.73 6.89
CA GLY A 79 9.60 -2.36 6.90
C GLY A 79 9.00 -2.38 5.50
N LEU A 80 8.41 -3.50 5.12
CA LEU A 80 7.86 -3.69 3.79
C LEU A 80 6.62 -2.81 3.59
N ILE A 81 6.38 -2.41 2.34
CA ILE A 81 5.24 -1.59 1.94
C ILE A 81 4.37 -2.41 1.00
N GLU A 82 3.15 -2.73 1.42
CA GLU A 82 2.11 -3.32 0.57
C GLU A 82 1.45 -2.21 -0.25
N GLY A 83 1.68 -2.22 -1.57
CA GLY A 83 1.22 -1.16 -2.47
C GLY A 83 -0.22 -1.29 -2.97
N HIS A 84 -0.86 -2.45 -2.77
CA HIS A 84 -2.23 -2.68 -3.19
C HIS A 84 -2.94 -3.66 -2.25
N SER A 85 -3.73 -3.13 -1.37
CA SER A 85 -4.49 -3.90 -0.38
C SER A 85 -5.92 -3.42 -0.27
N HIS A 86 -6.78 -4.30 0.24
CA HIS A 86 -8.17 -4.05 0.61
C HIS A 86 -8.42 -4.65 2.00
N LEU A 87 -8.06 -3.91 3.05
CA LEU A 87 -8.15 -4.42 4.43
C LEU A 87 -9.57 -4.80 4.85
N PHE A 88 -10.58 -4.25 4.18
CA PHE A 88 -12.01 -4.52 4.42
C PHE A 88 -12.56 -5.67 3.58
N LEU A 89 -11.72 -6.36 2.80
CA LEU A 89 -12.04 -7.60 2.11
C LEU A 89 -11.32 -8.78 2.76
N HIS A 90 -11.88 -9.95 2.64
CA HIS A 90 -11.25 -11.22 2.98
C HIS A 90 -11.33 -12.20 1.80
N PRO A 91 -10.60 -13.35 1.81
CA PRO A 91 -10.40 -14.18 0.64
C PRO A 91 -11.68 -14.57 -0.10
N TYR A 92 -11.68 -14.47 -1.42
CA TYR A 92 -12.87 -14.75 -2.25
C TYR A 92 -13.28 -16.22 -2.30
N ASN A 93 -12.44 -17.13 -1.82
CA ASN A 93 -12.82 -18.53 -1.60
C ASN A 93 -13.54 -18.75 -0.26
N GLU A 94 -13.50 -17.80 0.67
CA GLU A 94 -14.28 -17.84 1.92
C GLU A 94 -15.68 -17.27 1.66
N THR A 95 -15.77 -16.08 1.07
CA THR A 95 -17.02 -15.40 0.74
C THR A 95 -16.82 -14.63 -0.56
N SER A 96 -17.75 -14.77 -1.51
CA SER A 96 -17.66 -14.03 -2.78
C SER A 96 -17.65 -12.52 -2.53
N TRP A 97 -17.02 -11.75 -3.43
CA TRP A 97 -17.00 -10.28 -3.32
C TRP A 97 -18.42 -9.69 -3.24
N ASP A 98 -19.34 -10.19 -4.07
CA ASP A 98 -20.74 -9.73 -4.05
C ASP A 98 -21.39 -9.94 -2.68
N ASP A 99 -21.15 -11.09 -2.06
CA ASP A 99 -21.70 -11.40 -0.75
C ASP A 99 -21.08 -10.56 0.37
N GLN A 100 -19.77 -10.27 0.28
CA GLN A 100 -19.12 -9.34 1.21
C GLN A 100 -19.73 -7.94 1.13
N VAL A 101 -20.06 -7.44 -0.07
CA VAL A 101 -20.67 -6.13 -0.28
C VAL A 101 -22.14 -6.13 0.14
N LEU A 102 -22.89 -7.19 -0.17
CA LEU A 102 -24.35 -7.23 -0.01
C LEU A 102 -24.81 -7.73 1.34
N LYS A 103 -24.06 -8.62 1.99
CA LYS A 103 -24.53 -9.38 3.17
C LYS A 103 -23.75 -9.09 4.45
N GLU A 104 -22.48 -8.66 4.36
CA GLU A 104 -21.68 -8.38 5.54
C GLU A 104 -21.85 -6.93 6.01
N SER A 105 -22.11 -6.75 7.30
CA SER A 105 -22.25 -5.44 7.89
C SER A 105 -20.90 -4.70 7.96
N ARG A 106 -20.91 -3.36 7.91
CA ARG A 106 -19.70 -2.55 8.09
C ARG A 106 -19.01 -2.82 9.43
N ALA A 107 -19.77 -3.09 10.49
CA ALA A 107 -19.21 -3.42 11.80
C ALA A 107 -18.42 -4.73 11.77
N GLU A 108 -18.95 -5.79 11.13
CA GLU A 108 -18.26 -7.05 10.91
C GLU A 108 -16.98 -6.84 10.08
N ARG A 109 -17.08 -6.16 8.95
CA ARG A 109 -15.94 -5.90 8.05
C ARG A 109 -14.87 -5.05 8.73
N THR A 110 -15.24 -4.10 9.58
CA THR A 110 -14.28 -3.33 10.39
C THR A 110 -13.58 -4.21 11.44
N ALA A 111 -14.31 -5.13 12.09
CA ALA A 111 -13.71 -6.07 13.03
C ALA A 111 -12.70 -7.00 12.32
N ARG A 112 -13.05 -7.52 11.12
CA ARG A 112 -12.12 -8.28 10.27
C ARG A 112 -10.90 -7.45 9.88
N ALA A 113 -11.10 -6.19 9.48
CA ALA A 113 -10.01 -5.28 9.04
C ALA A 113 -8.97 -5.03 10.14
N VAL A 114 -9.36 -5.03 11.43
CA VAL A 114 -8.41 -4.97 12.55
C VAL A 114 -7.48 -6.19 12.58
N GLU A 115 -8.02 -7.40 12.44
CA GLU A 115 -7.20 -8.62 12.39
C GLU A 115 -6.37 -8.70 11.09
N HIS A 116 -6.91 -8.25 9.97
CA HIS A 116 -6.19 -8.16 8.69
C HIS A 116 -4.99 -7.20 8.78
N ALA A 117 -5.18 -6.03 9.38
CA ALA A 117 -4.12 -5.05 9.61
C ALA A 117 -3.01 -5.64 10.50
N LYS A 118 -3.38 -6.33 11.60
CA LYS A 118 -2.44 -7.02 12.47
C LYS A 118 -1.69 -8.14 11.74
N ALA A 119 -2.38 -8.99 10.97
CA ALA A 119 -1.76 -10.06 10.19
C ALA A 119 -0.75 -9.51 9.17
N THR A 120 -1.12 -8.43 8.46
CA THR A 120 -0.26 -7.72 7.51
C THR A 120 1.00 -7.17 8.20
N LEU A 121 0.85 -6.50 9.37
CA LEU A 121 1.98 -5.99 10.15
C LEU A 121 2.91 -7.12 10.59
N MET A 122 2.36 -8.20 11.14
CA MET A 122 3.16 -9.33 11.64
C MET A 122 3.85 -10.12 10.52
N ALA A 123 3.39 -9.99 9.27
CA ALA A 123 4.08 -10.47 8.08
C ALA A 123 5.22 -9.54 7.60
N GLY A 124 5.51 -8.47 8.35
CA GLY A 124 6.61 -7.53 8.07
C GLY A 124 6.22 -6.33 7.20
N PHE A 125 4.94 -6.19 6.83
CA PHE A 125 4.46 -5.05 6.06
C PHE A 125 4.03 -3.93 7.01
N THR A 126 4.96 -3.01 7.27
CA THR A 126 4.75 -1.91 8.21
C THR A 126 3.99 -0.73 7.62
N THR A 127 3.78 -0.73 6.32
CA THR A 127 2.95 0.25 5.60
C THR A 127 2.06 -0.47 4.59
N VAL A 128 0.81 -0.01 4.47
CA VAL A 128 -0.17 -0.53 3.51
C VAL A 128 -0.84 0.63 2.78
N ARG A 129 -0.96 0.51 1.46
CA ARG A 129 -1.82 1.37 0.65
C ARG A 129 -3.14 0.64 0.41
N ASP A 130 -4.18 1.06 1.13
CA ASP A 130 -5.55 0.52 1.05
C ASP A 130 -6.28 1.23 -0.09
N LEU A 131 -6.51 0.53 -1.19
CA LEU A 131 -7.00 1.11 -2.45
C LEU A 131 -8.51 0.98 -2.65
N GLY A 132 -9.24 0.83 -1.58
CA GLY A 132 -10.69 0.85 -1.60
C GLY A 132 -11.31 -0.01 -0.50
N THR A 133 -12.29 0.54 0.19
CA THR A 133 -13.00 -0.15 1.27
C THR A 133 -14.05 -1.14 0.77
N GLU A 134 -14.30 -1.16 -0.54
CA GLU A 134 -15.21 -2.08 -1.21
C GLU A 134 -16.59 -2.18 -0.52
N GLY A 135 -17.18 -0.99 -0.22
CA GLY A 135 -18.50 -0.87 0.42
C GLY A 135 -18.48 -0.46 1.90
N SER A 136 -17.32 -0.47 2.56
CA SER A 136 -17.21 0.03 3.95
C SER A 136 -17.00 1.54 4.06
N MET A 137 -17.37 2.28 3.03
CA MET A 137 -17.38 3.76 2.98
C MET A 137 -15.99 4.35 3.31
N TYR A 138 -15.86 5.02 4.47
CA TYR A 138 -14.65 5.72 4.94
C TYR A 138 -14.07 5.05 6.20
N ASP A 139 -14.36 3.77 6.42
CA ASP A 139 -13.96 3.07 7.64
C ASP A 139 -12.44 2.81 7.70
N ASP A 140 -11.75 2.83 6.55
CA ASP A 140 -10.28 2.80 6.45
C ASP A 140 -9.62 4.00 7.16
N VAL A 141 -10.17 5.19 7.04
CA VAL A 141 -9.70 6.39 7.77
C VAL A 141 -9.91 6.24 9.28
N GLY A 142 -11.02 5.62 9.67
CA GLY A 142 -11.30 5.27 11.06
C GLY A 142 -10.29 4.26 11.62
N LEU A 143 -9.99 3.21 10.86
CA LEU A 143 -8.99 2.20 11.23
C LEU A 143 -7.59 2.80 11.32
N LYS A 144 -7.18 3.62 10.31
CA LYS A 144 -5.94 4.38 10.35
C LYS A 144 -5.80 5.19 11.65
N THR A 145 -6.85 5.93 12.00
CA THR A 145 -6.87 6.75 13.23
C THR A 145 -6.75 5.88 14.49
N ALA A 146 -7.38 4.71 14.51
CA ALA A 146 -7.30 3.78 15.65
C ALA A 146 -5.88 3.21 15.81
N ILE A 147 -5.22 2.87 14.70
CA ILE A 147 -3.82 2.41 14.70
C ILE A 147 -2.89 3.55 15.17
N GLU A 148 -3.02 4.76 14.63
CA GLU A 148 -2.19 5.93 15.00
C GLU A 148 -2.33 6.30 16.48
N LYS A 149 -3.50 6.08 17.07
CA LYS A 149 -3.76 6.29 18.50
C LYS A 149 -3.32 5.10 19.38
N GLY A 150 -2.84 4.01 18.79
CA GLY A 150 -2.45 2.80 19.53
C GLY A 150 -3.62 2.04 20.13
N ILE A 151 -4.85 2.23 19.64
CA ILE A 151 -6.04 1.49 20.10
C ILE A 151 -5.96 0.03 19.61
N VAL A 152 -5.50 -0.16 18.37
CA VAL A 152 -5.28 -1.47 17.78
C VAL A 152 -3.91 -1.52 17.08
N PRO A 153 -3.24 -2.70 17.01
CA PRO A 153 -2.02 -2.85 16.23
C PRO A 153 -2.33 -2.86 14.75
N GLY A 154 -1.43 -2.29 13.94
CA GLY A 154 -1.54 -2.32 12.49
C GLY A 154 -0.40 -1.54 11.81
N PRO A 155 -0.29 -1.64 10.48
CA PRO A 155 0.69 -0.89 9.69
C PRO A 155 0.28 0.59 9.57
N ARG A 156 1.21 1.43 9.13
CA ARG A 156 0.90 2.76 8.62
C ARG A 156 -0.03 2.63 7.42
N MET A 157 -1.14 3.36 7.39
CA MET A 157 -2.12 3.28 6.31
C MET A 157 -2.06 4.51 5.38
N ILE A 158 -2.13 4.24 4.07
CA ILE A 158 -2.35 5.22 3.01
C ILE A 158 -3.72 4.87 2.42
N CYS A 159 -4.74 5.65 2.77
CA CYS A 159 -6.14 5.33 2.51
C CYS A 159 -6.65 5.96 1.22
N ALA A 160 -7.30 5.17 0.36
CA ALA A 160 -8.02 5.68 -0.81
C ALA A 160 -9.51 5.94 -0.53
N THR A 161 -10.03 5.44 0.58
CA THR A 161 -11.44 5.46 0.93
C THR A 161 -12.30 4.64 -0.05
N ARG A 162 -13.12 5.28 -0.88
CA ARG A 162 -13.94 4.62 -1.89
C ARG A 162 -13.26 4.72 -3.25
N ALA A 163 -13.09 3.61 -3.95
CA ALA A 163 -12.70 3.68 -5.36
C ALA A 163 -13.75 4.43 -6.18
N ILE A 164 -13.33 5.22 -7.18
CA ILE A 164 -14.23 5.93 -8.08
C ILE A 164 -14.43 5.10 -9.36
N VAL A 165 -15.68 4.86 -9.73
CA VAL A 165 -16.07 4.07 -10.88
C VAL A 165 -17.09 4.84 -11.74
N ALA A 166 -17.11 4.55 -13.05
CA ALA A 166 -18.15 5.07 -13.92
C ALA A 166 -19.50 4.44 -13.54
N ARG A 167 -20.57 5.25 -13.58
CA ARG A 167 -21.91 4.80 -13.21
C ARG A 167 -22.32 3.54 -13.97
N GLY A 168 -22.76 2.52 -13.24
CA GLY A 168 -23.21 1.23 -13.77
C GLY A 168 -22.11 0.30 -14.26
N SER A 169 -20.82 0.69 -14.22
CA SER A 169 -19.72 -0.15 -14.70
C SER A 169 -19.24 -1.19 -13.70
N TYR A 170 -19.46 -0.96 -12.41
CA TYR A 170 -18.94 -1.75 -11.28
C TYR A 170 -20.06 -2.14 -10.34
N GLY A 171 -19.74 -2.96 -9.34
CA GLY A 171 -20.67 -3.34 -8.27
C GLY A 171 -21.43 -4.63 -8.53
N PRO A 172 -22.11 -5.15 -7.51
CA PRO A 172 -23.00 -6.30 -7.65
C PRO A 172 -24.08 -6.02 -8.70
N LYS A 173 -24.44 -7.05 -9.47
CA LYS A 173 -25.50 -6.99 -10.49
C LYS A 173 -26.73 -7.70 -9.99
N SER A 174 -27.91 -7.10 -10.20
CA SER A 174 -29.20 -7.74 -10.00
C SER A 174 -29.67 -8.42 -11.29
N GLU A 175 -30.46 -9.49 -11.16
CA GLU A 175 -31.16 -10.08 -12.30
C GLU A 175 -32.26 -9.16 -12.86
N SER A 176 -32.83 -8.29 -12.01
CA SER A 176 -33.82 -7.29 -12.40
C SER A 176 -33.18 -5.92 -12.50
N ALA A 177 -33.38 -5.26 -13.64
CA ALA A 177 -32.88 -3.91 -13.88
C ALA A 177 -33.51 -2.84 -12.95
N ASP A 178 -34.67 -3.14 -12.35
CA ASP A 178 -35.37 -2.21 -11.45
C ASP A 178 -34.84 -2.26 -10.01
N VAL A 179 -33.95 -3.22 -9.68
CA VAL A 179 -33.40 -3.38 -8.34
C VAL A 179 -32.05 -2.65 -8.24
N VAL A 180 -31.98 -1.64 -7.38
CA VAL A 180 -30.76 -0.92 -7.05
C VAL A 180 -30.05 -1.61 -5.90
N LEU A 181 -28.84 -2.12 -6.15
CA LEU A 181 -28.01 -2.80 -5.16
C LEU A 181 -26.97 -1.84 -4.58
N PRO A 182 -26.51 -2.05 -3.31
CA PRO A 182 -25.35 -1.38 -2.76
C PRO A 182 -24.14 -1.58 -3.66
N GLN A 183 -23.37 -0.52 -3.88
CA GLN A 183 -22.15 -0.55 -4.69
C GLN A 183 -20.92 -0.58 -3.79
N GLY A 184 -19.91 -1.33 -4.17
CA GLY A 184 -18.63 -1.39 -3.47
C GLY A 184 -17.77 -0.12 -3.63
N ALA A 185 -18.18 0.84 -4.48
CA ALA A 185 -17.42 2.00 -4.90
C ALA A 185 -18.27 3.28 -4.96
N ALA A 186 -17.64 4.42 -5.29
CA ALA A 186 -18.30 5.69 -5.56
C ALA A 186 -18.56 5.83 -7.06
N GLU A 187 -19.82 5.92 -7.47
CA GLU A 187 -20.21 6.07 -8.86
C GLU A 187 -20.24 7.53 -9.29
N VAL A 188 -19.66 7.84 -10.45
CA VAL A 188 -19.73 9.17 -11.09
C VAL A 188 -20.12 9.02 -12.56
N GLY A 189 -20.90 9.95 -13.08
CA GLY A 189 -21.45 9.91 -14.43
C GLY A 189 -20.97 11.03 -15.36
N ASN A 190 -20.15 11.95 -14.86
CA ASN A 190 -19.62 13.08 -15.64
C ASN A 190 -18.45 13.76 -14.91
N ILE A 191 -17.81 14.72 -15.57
CA ILE A 191 -16.63 15.45 -15.03
C ILE A 191 -16.96 16.20 -13.74
N ASP A 192 -18.11 16.81 -13.61
CA ASP A 192 -18.48 17.59 -12.41
C ASP A 192 -18.67 16.67 -11.21
N GLU A 193 -19.34 15.53 -11.41
CA GLU A 193 -19.46 14.50 -10.37
C GLU A 193 -18.08 13.93 -9.98
N MET A 194 -17.20 13.65 -10.95
CA MET A 194 -15.82 13.23 -10.70
C MET A 194 -15.07 14.22 -9.82
N MET A 195 -15.10 15.51 -10.18
CA MET A 195 -14.42 16.55 -9.40
C MET A 195 -15.00 16.70 -7.99
N ASN A 196 -16.31 16.58 -7.84
CA ASN A 196 -16.99 16.67 -6.54
C ASN A 196 -16.68 15.46 -5.66
N GLU A 197 -16.67 14.25 -6.24
CA GLU A 197 -16.32 13.04 -5.50
C GLU A 197 -14.86 13.06 -5.01
N VAL A 198 -13.91 13.48 -5.86
CA VAL A 198 -12.50 13.65 -5.43
C VAL A 198 -12.39 14.62 -4.25
N ARG A 199 -13.07 15.77 -4.30
CA ARG A 199 -13.10 16.73 -3.17
C ARG A 199 -13.73 16.12 -1.93
N THR A 200 -14.78 15.35 -2.09
CA THR A 200 -15.46 14.65 -0.99
C THR A 200 -14.53 13.67 -0.31
N GLN A 201 -13.86 12.80 -1.07
CA GLN A 201 -12.92 11.83 -0.52
C GLN A 201 -11.74 12.49 0.19
N ILE A 202 -11.18 13.57 -0.39
CA ILE A 202 -10.14 14.37 0.26
C ILE A 202 -10.63 14.93 1.60
N SER A 203 -11.85 15.48 1.64
CA SER A 203 -12.44 16.03 2.86
C SER A 203 -12.71 14.97 3.94
N LYS A 204 -12.87 13.71 3.52
CA LYS A 204 -13.08 12.55 4.40
C LYS A 204 -11.79 11.87 4.83
N GLY A 205 -10.63 12.34 4.35
CA GLY A 205 -9.33 11.86 4.81
C GLY A 205 -8.59 10.95 3.85
N ALA A 206 -8.99 10.89 2.57
CA ALA A 206 -8.23 10.17 1.55
C ALA A 206 -6.80 10.72 1.41
N ASP A 207 -5.80 9.83 1.42
CA ASP A 207 -4.39 10.13 1.17
C ASP A 207 -4.04 10.00 -0.31
N VAL A 208 -4.79 9.18 -1.04
CA VAL A 208 -4.63 8.88 -2.46
C VAL A 208 -6.03 8.74 -3.09
N ILE A 209 -6.15 9.01 -4.38
CA ILE A 209 -7.40 8.78 -5.13
C ILE A 209 -7.25 7.54 -6.00
N LYS A 210 -8.21 6.62 -5.90
CA LYS A 210 -8.29 5.39 -6.72
C LYS A 210 -9.43 5.51 -7.72
N ILE A 211 -9.14 5.25 -9.01
CA ILE A 211 -10.12 5.27 -10.10
C ILE A 211 -10.05 3.93 -10.84
N TYR A 212 -11.17 3.45 -11.36
CA TYR A 212 -11.24 2.33 -12.29
C TYR A 212 -11.32 2.87 -13.71
N ALA A 213 -10.18 2.94 -14.42
CA ALA A 213 -10.08 3.48 -15.78
C ALA A 213 -10.73 2.56 -16.83
N ASP A 214 -10.80 1.27 -16.54
CA ASP A 214 -11.54 0.27 -17.30
C ASP A 214 -12.17 -0.77 -16.37
N TYR A 215 -13.19 -1.47 -16.87
CA TYR A 215 -13.82 -2.59 -16.18
C TYR A 215 -14.65 -3.43 -17.17
N ARG A 216 -15.28 -4.51 -16.67
CA ARG A 216 -16.12 -5.46 -17.44
C ARG A 216 -17.41 -4.79 -17.96
N ASN A 217 -17.26 -3.78 -18.83
CA ASN A 217 -18.32 -2.94 -19.36
C ASN A 217 -18.62 -3.19 -20.85
N GLY A 218 -17.95 -4.13 -21.48
CA GLY A 218 -18.22 -4.54 -22.86
C GLY A 218 -19.46 -5.41 -22.97
N PRO A 219 -20.06 -5.51 -24.18
CA PRO A 219 -21.31 -6.24 -24.43
C PRO A 219 -21.27 -7.71 -24.02
N ASN A 220 -20.08 -8.33 -24.04
CA ASN A 220 -19.89 -9.75 -23.67
C ASN A 220 -19.16 -9.88 -22.32
N GLY A 221 -19.10 -8.82 -21.51
CA GLY A 221 -18.41 -8.80 -20.23
C GLY A 221 -16.89 -8.62 -20.32
N GLU A 222 -16.34 -8.32 -21.50
CA GLU A 222 -14.95 -7.96 -21.66
C GLU A 222 -14.63 -6.60 -21.04
N SER A 223 -13.40 -6.39 -20.54
CA SER A 223 -12.96 -5.10 -20.02
C SER A 223 -12.84 -4.08 -21.13
N LYS A 224 -13.43 -2.91 -20.92
CA LYS A 224 -13.39 -1.72 -21.78
C LYS A 224 -13.12 -0.48 -20.94
N PRO A 225 -12.50 0.57 -21.50
CA PRO A 225 -12.38 1.85 -20.82
C PRO A 225 -13.76 2.38 -20.38
N THR A 226 -13.80 2.87 -19.14
CA THR A 226 -15.04 3.40 -18.53
C THR A 226 -15.03 4.92 -18.41
N PHE A 227 -13.83 5.52 -18.50
CA PHE A 227 -13.64 6.97 -18.47
C PHE A 227 -12.86 7.46 -19.69
N SER A 228 -13.10 8.71 -20.09
CA SER A 228 -12.27 9.43 -21.05
C SER A 228 -10.98 9.94 -20.40
N VAL A 229 -10.04 10.43 -21.22
CA VAL A 229 -8.81 11.07 -20.74
C VAL A 229 -9.16 12.32 -19.92
N GLU A 230 -10.12 13.11 -20.37
CA GLU A 230 -10.55 14.37 -19.75
C GLU A 230 -11.14 14.16 -18.36
N GLU A 231 -11.95 13.12 -18.17
CA GLU A 231 -12.54 12.77 -16.87
C GLU A 231 -11.44 12.35 -15.85
N ILE A 232 -10.52 11.50 -16.25
CA ILE A 232 -9.39 11.10 -15.39
C ILE A 232 -8.47 12.31 -15.12
N ALA A 233 -8.17 13.13 -16.13
CA ALA A 233 -7.35 14.33 -15.97
C ALA A 233 -7.97 15.36 -15.03
N ALA A 234 -9.31 15.49 -15.02
CA ALA A 234 -10.02 16.35 -14.07
C ALA A 234 -9.79 15.88 -12.62
N ALA A 235 -9.88 14.57 -12.39
CA ALA A 235 -9.56 13.98 -11.07
C ALA A 235 -8.09 14.23 -10.67
N VAL A 236 -7.15 14.00 -11.59
CA VAL A 236 -5.70 14.24 -11.37
C VAL A 236 -5.44 15.69 -10.99
N LYS A 237 -6.05 16.65 -11.73
CA LYS A 237 -5.90 18.08 -11.46
C LYS A 237 -6.38 18.47 -10.05
N ILE A 238 -7.54 17.98 -9.63
CA ILE A 238 -8.08 18.27 -8.29
C ILE A 238 -7.24 17.61 -7.20
N ALA A 239 -6.88 16.34 -7.35
CA ALA A 239 -6.06 15.61 -6.38
C ALA A 239 -4.68 16.29 -6.19
N ASN A 240 -4.00 16.62 -7.28
CA ASN A 240 -2.68 17.27 -7.25
C ASN A 240 -2.74 18.66 -6.59
N SER A 241 -3.84 19.41 -6.75
CA SER A 241 -4.04 20.71 -6.08
C SER A 241 -4.03 20.61 -4.56
N SER A 242 -4.26 19.42 -4.02
CA SER A 242 -4.23 19.13 -2.58
C SER A 242 -3.06 18.25 -2.17
N GLY A 243 -2.08 18.04 -3.07
CA GLY A 243 -0.89 17.23 -2.82
C GLY A 243 -1.16 15.72 -2.76
N ARG A 244 -2.26 15.24 -3.39
CA ARG A 244 -2.60 13.81 -3.46
C ARG A 244 -2.35 13.26 -4.84
N LEU A 245 -1.89 12.00 -4.87
CA LEU A 245 -1.67 11.25 -6.10
C LEU A 245 -2.95 10.56 -6.55
N VAL A 246 -3.00 10.19 -7.83
CA VAL A 246 -4.09 9.39 -8.40
C VAL A 246 -3.50 8.09 -8.94
N THR A 247 -4.10 6.97 -8.56
CA THR A 247 -3.80 5.65 -9.10
C THR A 247 -5.02 5.04 -9.76
N VAL A 248 -4.82 4.17 -10.75
CA VAL A 248 -5.93 3.59 -11.50
C VAL A 248 -5.85 2.07 -11.60
N HIS A 249 -6.99 1.41 -11.40
CA HIS A 249 -7.20 0.07 -11.95
C HIS A 249 -7.26 0.18 -13.46
N SER A 250 -6.42 -0.53 -14.17
CA SER A 250 -6.53 -0.69 -15.62
C SER A 250 -5.88 -1.99 -16.08
N VAL A 251 -6.62 -2.78 -16.84
CA VAL A 251 -6.17 -4.05 -17.38
C VAL A 251 -5.97 -3.99 -18.89
N THR A 252 -6.66 -3.09 -19.60
CA THR A 252 -6.61 -2.99 -21.05
C THR A 252 -5.55 -1.99 -21.54
N ALA A 253 -4.94 -2.25 -22.70
CA ALA A 253 -3.97 -1.32 -23.29
C ALA A 253 -4.56 0.08 -23.54
N GLU A 254 -5.85 0.16 -23.94
CA GLU A 254 -6.53 1.43 -24.15
C GLU A 254 -6.78 2.17 -22.85
N GLY A 255 -7.29 1.47 -21.81
CA GLY A 255 -7.51 2.07 -20.48
C GLY A 255 -6.21 2.60 -19.87
N MET A 256 -5.12 1.80 -19.96
CA MET A 256 -3.80 2.23 -19.53
C MET A 256 -3.34 3.48 -20.31
N THR A 257 -3.50 3.52 -21.63
CA THR A 257 -3.11 4.67 -22.46
C THR A 257 -3.87 5.94 -22.06
N ARG A 258 -5.18 5.84 -21.82
CA ARG A 258 -6.00 6.97 -21.32
C ARG A 258 -5.50 7.47 -19.97
N ALA A 259 -5.25 6.56 -19.04
CA ALA A 259 -4.75 6.89 -17.70
C ALA A 259 -3.37 7.57 -17.75
N ILE A 260 -2.45 7.07 -18.60
CA ILE A 260 -1.12 7.65 -18.80
C ILE A 260 -1.24 9.09 -19.32
N ASN A 261 -2.07 9.30 -20.33
CA ASN A 261 -2.27 10.62 -20.94
C ASN A 261 -2.97 11.60 -19.98
N ALA A 262 -3.75 11.10 -19.03
CA ALA A 262 -4.37 11.89 -17.98
C ALA A 262 -3.39 12.28 -16.85
N GLY A 263 -2.19 11.68 -16.78
CA GLY A 263 -1.15 12.03 -15.83
C GLY A 263 -1.28 11.38 -14.45
N VAL A 264 -1.76 10.14 -14.38
CA VAL A 264 -1.81 9.36 -13.12
C VAL A 264 -0.41 9.01 -12.62
N SER A 265 -0.26 8.66 -11.34
CA SER A 265 1.03 8.31 -10.73
C SER A 265 1.40 6.84 -10.89
N SER A 266 0.40 5.95 -10.83
CA SER A 266 0.59 4.50 -11.01
C SER A 266 -0.61 3.85 -11.67
N ILE A 267 -0.34 2.71 -12.32
CA ILE A 267 -1.34 1.81 -12.87
C ILE A 267 -1.28 0.51 -12.07
N GLU A 268 -2.44 0.04 -11.68
CA GLU A 268 -2.65 -1.21 -10.98
C GLU A 268 -3.07 -2.29 -11.98
N HIS A 269 -2.56 -3.51 -11.82
CA HIS A 269 -2.80 -4.71 -12.62
C HIS A 269 -2.05 -4.74 -13.97
N GLY A 270 -2.47 -3.99 -14.98
CA GLY A 270 -1.83 -3.95 -16.30
C GLY A 270 -1.83 -5.28 -17.04
N ASP A 271 -2.88 -6.12 -16.92
CA ASP A 271 -2.92 -7.53 -17.35
C ASP A 271 -2.66 -7.72 -18.86
N TYR A 272 -3.11 -6.79 -19.69
CA TYR A 272 -2.97 -6.83 -21.16
C TYR A 272 -2.14 -5.65 -21.70
N GLY A 273 -1.14 -5.23 -20.93
CA GLY A 273 -0.21 -4.18 -21.36
C GLY A 273 0.60 -4.61 -22.59
N THR A 274 0.84 -3.67 -23.51
CA THR A 274 1.64 -3.87 -24.71
C THR A 274 3.02 -3.21 -24.59
N GLU A 275 3.93 -3.52 -25.52
CA GLU A 275 5.26 -2.90 -25.53
C GLU A 275 5.17 -1.37 -25.67
N GLU A 276 4.24 -0.87 -26.49
CA GLU A 276 3.99 0.55 -26.70
C GLU A 276 3.52 1.23 -25.42
N VAL A 277 2.55 0.61 -24.73
CA VAL A 277 2.01 1.14 -23.47
C VAL A 277 3.12 1.22 -22.40
N PHE A 278 3.93 0.17 -22.25
CA PHE A 278 5.00 0.17 -21.25
C PHE A 278 6.14 1.14 -21.60
N LYS A 279 6.45 1.34 -22.88
CA LYS A 279 7.36 2.41 -23.31
C LYS A 279 6.81 3.79 -22.92
N LEU A 280 5.52 4.03 -23.14
CA LEU A 280 4.86 5.28 -22.76
C LEU A 280 4.86 5.47 -21.23
N MET A 281 4.58 4.42 -20.44
CA MET A 281 4.69 4.47 -18.97
C MET A 281 6.10 4.88 -18.53
N LYS A 282 7.14 4.26 -19.13
CA LYS A 282 8.54 4.59 -18.82
C LYS A 282 8.88 6.02 -19.17
N GLU A 283 8.46 6.50 -20.34
CA GLU A 283 8.67 7.87 -20.81
C GLU A 283 8.02 8.89 -19.87
N LYS A 284 6.80 8.62 -19.40
CA LYS A 284 6.03 9.51 -18.51
C LYS A 284 6.35 9.33 -17.02
N GLY A 285 7.21 8.38 -16.66
CA GLY A 285 7.57 8.10 -15.27
C GLY A 285 6.44 7.50 -14.44
N ILE A 286 5.49 6.79 -15.06
CA ILE A 286 4.35 6.17 -14.39
C ILE A 286 4.72 4.75 -13.94
N ALA A 287 4.44 4.43 -12.68
CA ALA A 287 4.75 3.13 -12.11
C ALA A 287 3.67 2.07 -12.40
N LEU A 288 4.07 0.80 -12.42
CA LEU A 288 3.18 -0.36 -12.48
C LEU A 288 3.18 -1.09 -11.14
N CYS A 289 2.00 -1.33 -10.58
CA CYS A 289 1.79 -2.26 -9.47
C CYS A 289 1.10 -3.52 -10.04
N PRO A 290 1.81 -4.62 -10.29
CA PRO A 290 1.33 -5.67 -11.18
C PRO A 290 0.29 -6.60 -10.57
N THR A 291 0.23 -6.76 -9.24
CA THR A 291 -0.74 -7.62 -8.54
C THR A 291 -0.83 -9.05 -9.11
N LEU A 292 0.32 -9.70 -9.22
CA LEU A 292 0.43 -11.05 -9.81
C LEU A 292 -0.35 -12.08 -8.99
N ALA A 293 -0.28 -11.94 -7.67
CA ALA A 293 -0.84 -12.89 -6.70
C ALA A 293 -2.37 -12.98 -6.75
N ALA A 294 -3.06 -11.86 -6.99
CA ALA A 294 -4.53 -11.85 -7.03
C ALA A 294 -5.08 -12.69 -8.19
N GLY A 295 -4.53 -12.51 -9.41
CA GLY A 295 -4.93 -13.30 -10.57
C GLY A 295 -4.67 -14.80 -10.40
N ASP A 296 -3.51 -15.15 -9.87
CA ASP A 296 -3.10 -16.52 -9.56
C ASP A 296 -4.04 -17.15 -8.50
N ALA A 297 -4.39 -16.40 -7.44
CA ALA A 297 -5.31 -16.87 -6.40
C ALA A 297 -6.72 -17.12 -6.95
N ILE A 298 -7.26 -16.20 -7.73
CA ILE A 298 -8.60 -16.33 -8.34
C ILE A 298 -8.68 -17.60 -9.20
N GLU A 299 -7.68 -17.87 -10.03
CA GLU A 299 -7.68 -19.06 -10.88
C GLU A 299 -7.58 -20.35 -10.04
N GLN A 300 -6.81 -20.34 -8.95
CA GLN A 300 -6.77 -21.47 -8.00
C GLN A 300 -8.12 -21.67 -7.30
N TYR A 301 -8.84 -20.60 -6.92
CA TYR A 301 -10.18 -20.68 -6.33
C TYR A 301 -11.22 -21.23 -7.30
N LYS A 302 -10.99 -21.09 -8.62
CA LYS A 302 -11.79 -21.73 -9.67
C LYS A 302 -11.40 -23.20 -9.92
N GLY A 303 -10.43 -23.74 -9.19
CA GLY A 303 -9.99 -25.12 -9.28
C GLY A 303 -8.70 -25.38 -10.04
N TRP A 304 -8.03 -24.34 -10.57
CA TRP A 304 -6.73 -24.52 -11.22
C TRP A 304 -5.65 -24.97 -10.24
N ARG A 305 -4.98 -26.06 -10.52
CA ARG A 305 -3.87 -26.56 -9.72
C ARG A 305 -2.55 -26.13 -10.32
N LYS A 306 -1.96 -25.07 -9.76
CA LYS A 306 -0.67 -24.50 -10.22
C LYS A 306 0.43 -25.57 -10.27
N GLY A 307 1.10 -25.69 -11.42
CA GLY A 307 2.18 -26.65 -11.66
C GLY A 307 1.72 -28.07 -12.00
N ILE A 308 0.40 -28.33 -12.07
CA ILE A 308 -0.20 -29.63 -12.46
C ILE A 308 -1.06 -29.46 -13.71
N ASP A 309 -2.01 -28.52 -13.68
CA ASP A 309 -2.92 -28.27 -14.79
C ASP A 309 -2.30 -27.30 -15.81
N PRO A 310 -2.78 -27.29 -17.07
CA PRO A 310 -2.39 -26.26 -18.04
C PRO A 310 -2.61 -24.87 -17.47
N GLU A 311 -1.66 -23.95 -17.76
CA GLU A 311 -1.74 -22.59 -17.27
C GLU A 311 -2.95 -21.84 -17.86
N PRO A 312 -3.82 -21.21 -17.04
CA PRO A 312 -4.94 -20.42 -17.54
C PRO A 312 -4.46 -19.23 -18.38
N GLU A 313 -5.23 -18.88 -19.40
CA GLU A 313 -4.93 -17.76 -20.29
C GLU A 313 -4.67 -16.44 -19.53
N ARG A 314 -5.44 -16.16 -18.48
CA ARG A 314 -5.26 -14.99 -17.63
C ARG A 314 -3.87 -14.95 -17.01
N VAL A 315 -3.39 -16.07 -16.47
CA VAL A 315 -2.05 -16.18 -15.85
C VAL A 315 -0.96 -16.02 -16.90
N ALA A 316 -1.12 -16.69 -18.06
CA ALA A 316 -0.17 -16.58 -19.16
C ALA A 316 -0.06 -15.14 -19.71
N ASN A 317 -1.19 -14.45 -19.89
CA ASN A 317 -1.22 -13.05 -20.32
C ASN A 317 -0.56 -12.13 -19.30
N LYS A 318 -0.83 -12.34 -18.00
CA LYS A 318 -0.21 -11.59 -16.91
C LYS A 318 1.32 -11.75 -16.90
N LYS A 319 1.83 -12.97 -17.04
CA LYS A 319 3.29 -13.23 -17.17
C LYS A 319 3.91 -12.50 -18.36
N LYS A 320 3.24 -12.58 -19.52
CA LYS A 320 3.69 -11.89 -20.74
C LYS A 320 3.73 -10.38 -20.55
N SER A 321 2.66 -9.80 -19.99
CA SER A 321 2.56 -8.36 -19.71
C SER A 321 3.64 -7.91 -18.75
N PHE A 322 3.84 -8.63 -17.63
CA PHE A 322 4.89 -8.30 -16.67
C PHE A 322 6.30 -8.38 -17.28
N ALA A 323 6.58 -9.39 -18.09
CA ALA A 323 7.87 -9.50 -18.79
C ALA A 323 8.10 -8.32 -19.75
N LEU A 324 7.05 -7.84 -20.46
CA LEU A 324 7.13 -6.65 -21.31
C LEU A 324 7.40 -5.37 -20.49
N ALA A 325 6.78 -5.22 -19.32
CA ALA A 325 7.02 -4.10 -18.42
C ALA A 325 8.47 -4.07 -17.92
N LEU A 326 8.99 -5.23 -17.50
CA LEU A 326 10.40 -5.38 -17.09
C LEU A 326 11.36 -5.02 -18.23
N LYS A 327 11.11 -5.54 -19.44
CA LYS A 327 11.91 -5.25 -20.64
C LYS A 327 11.91 -3.75 -20.98
N ALA A 328 10.77 -3.08 -20.84
CA ALA A 328 10.64 -1.64 -21.08
C ALA A 328 11.30 -0.78 -19.98
N GLY A 329 11.68 -1.38 -18.85
CA GLY A 329 12.26 -0.68 -17.70
C GLY A 329 11.27 0.22 -16.97
N VAL A 330 10.00 -0.18 -16.92
CA VAL A 330 8.96 0.49 -16.11
C VAL A 330 9.32 0.36 -14.63
N THR A 331 9.06 1.40 -13.85
CA THR A 331 9.18 1.35 -12.39
C THR A 331 8.13 0.38 -11.83
N ILE A 332 8.57 -0.70 -11.17
CA ILE A 332 7.67 -1.72 -10.61
C ILE A 332 7.49 -1.49 -9.12
N CYS A 333 6.26 -1.26 -8.70
CA CYS A 333 5.82 -1.29 -7.32
C CYS A 333 5.48 -2.73 -6.89
N MET A 334 5.75 -3.07 -5.64
CA MET A 334 5.23 -4.29 -5.02
C MET A 334 3.83 -4.01 -4.48
N GLY A 335 2.86 -4.86 -4.79
CA GLY A 335 1.50 -4.84 -4.25
C GLY A 335 0.70 -6.02 -4.78
N GLY A 336 0.09 -6.79 -3.86
CA GLY A 336 -0.50 -8.09 -4.16
C GLY A 336 -1.99 -8.09 -4.47
N ASP A 337 -2.71 -6.98 -4.21
CA ASP A 337 -4.17 -6.92 -4.19
C ASP A 337 -4.74 -7.84 -3.08
N VAL A 338 -4.11 -7.70 -1.90
CA VAL A 338 -4.45 -8.50 -0.72
C VAL A 338 -5.83 -8.12 -0.21
N GLY A 339 -6.62 -9.14 0.14
CA GLY A 339 -8.05 -9.09 0.36
C GLY A 339 -8.75 -10.01 -0.64
N VAL A 340 -8.27 -10.09 -1.89
CA VAL A 340 -8.61 -11.17 -2.82
C VAL A 340 -8.12 -12.52 -2.27
N PHE A 341 -6.96 -12.53 -1.66
CA PHE A 341 -6.38 -13.64 -0.91
C PHE A 341 -5.99 -13.20 0.51
N ALA A 342 -5.55 -14.14 1.35
CA ALA A 342 -5.41 -13.92 2.79
C ALA A 342 -4.39 -12.82 3.14
N HIS A 343 -4.78 -11.91 4.04
CA HIS A 343 -3.89 -10.98 4.71
C HIS A 343 -2.85 -11.74 5.54
N GLY A 344 -1.60 -11.27 5.51
CA GLY A 344 -0.46 -11.99 6.07
C GLY A 344 0.27 -12.90 5.05
N ASP A 345 -0.34 -13.21 3.89
CA ASP A 345 0.31 -13.89 2.76
C ASP A 345 0.86 -12.91 1.70
N ASN A 346 1.04 -11.66 2.05
CA ASN A 346 1.51 -10.58 1.18
C ASN A 346 2.82 -10.92 0.45
N ALA A 347 3.72 -11.68 1.09
CA ALA A 347 4.99 -12.12 0.50
C ALA A 347 4.82 -12.99 -0.76
N ARG A 348 3.62 -13.56 -0.99
CA ARG A 348 3.27 -14.30 -2.22
C ARG A 348 3.53 -13.45 -3.47
N GLU A 349 3.19 -12.17 -3.45
CA GLU A 349 3.48 -11.26 -4.57
C GLU A 349 4.98 -11.16 -4.82
N MET A 350 5.79 -10.99 -3.77
CA MET A 350 7.26 -10.89 -3.90
C MET A 350 7.87 -12.17 -4.47
N GLU A 351 7.38 -13.33 -4.04
CA GLU A 351 7.81 -14.63 -4.56
C GLU A 351 7.44 -14.79 -6.05
N MET A 352 6.24 -14.35 -6.44
CA MET A 352 5.78 -14.40 -7.83
C MET A 352 6.52 -13.40 -8.72
N MET A 353 6.86 -12.20 -8.22
CA MET A 353 7.70 -11.25 -8.96
C MET A 353 9.06 -11.90 -9.32
N VAL A 354 9.66 -12.66 -8.40
CA VAL A 354 10.90 -13.41 -8.68
C VAL A 354 10.65 -14.57 -9.64
N GLU A 355 9.57 -15.35 -9.43
CA GLU A 355 9.18 -16.44 -10.33
C GLU A 355 9.01 -15.94 -11.77
N TYR A 356 8.51 -14.71 -11.96
CA TYR A 356 8.27 -14.11 -13.27
C TYR A 356 9.44 -13.26 -13.80
N GLY A 357 10.62 -13.38 -13.20
CA GLY A 357 11.89 -12.92 -13.78
C GLY A 357 12.53 -11.69 -13.13
N MET A 358 11.96 -11.12 -12.08
CA MET A 358 12.60 -10.06 -11.34
C MET A 358 13.71 -10.60 -10.41
N LYS A 359 14.82 -9.88 -10.25
CA LYS A 359 15.86 -10.29 -9.29
C LYS A 359 15.38 -10.06 -7.87
N PRO A 360 15.71 -10.95 -6.90
CA PRO A 360 15.27 -10.76 -5.52
C PRO A 360 15.60 -9.38 -4.94
N ILE A 361 16.79 -8.84 -5.20
CA ILE A 361 17.18 -7.50 -4.71
C ILE A 361 16.29 -6.40 -5.29
N GLU A 362 15.86 -6.49 -6.55
CA GLU A 362 14.97 -5.52 -7.15
C GLU A 362 13.53 -5.64 -6.59
N VAL A 363 13.11 -6.86 -6.21
CA VAL A 363 11.83 -7.06 -5.50
C VAL A 363 11.88 -6.43 -4.11
N LEU A 364 13.01 -6.55 -3.39
CA LEU A 364 13.17 -5.86 -2.09
C LEU A 364 13.09 -4.34 -2.24
N LYS A 365 13.71 -3.77 -3.29
CA LYS A 365 13.58 -2.33 -3.59
C LYS A 365 12.14 -1.95 -3.90
N SER A 366 11.44 -2.75 -4.72
CA SER A 366 10.01 -2.53 -5.03
C SER A 366 9.14 -2.47 -3.78
N ALA A 367 9.38 -3.36 -2.83
CA ALA A 367 8.63 -3.45 -1.58
C ALA A 367 9.07 -2.44 -0.51
N THR A 368 10.08 -1.61 -0.77
CA THR A 368 10.63 -0.65 0.21
C THR A 368 10.82 0.73 -0.41
N SER A 369 12.02 1.06 -0.91
CA SER A 369 12.37 2.40 -1.38
C SER A 369 11.55 2.84 -2.59
N ILE A 370 11.31 1.97 -3.56
CA ILE A 370 10.52 2.31 -4.76
C ILE A 370 9.08 2.62 -4.39
N ASN A 371 8.43 1.76 -3.60
CA ASN A 371 7.07 2.03 -3.13
C ASN A 371 7.00 3.33 -2.32
N ALA A 372 7.98 3.56 -1.42
CA ALA A 372 8.02 4.79 -0.64
C ALA A 372 8.11 6.03 -1.52
N ASP A 373 8.97 6.01 -2.55
CA ASP A 373 9.15 7.15 -3.46
C ASP A 373 7.91 7.38 -4.34
N VAL A 374 7.38 6.32 -4.96
CA VAL A 374 6.20 6.40 -5.84
C VAL A 374 4.96 6.87 -5.09
N PHE A 375 4.82 6.51 -3.81
CA PHE A 375 3.67 6.92 -2.99
C PHE A 375 3.88 8.25 -2.26
N GLY A 376 5.05 8.92 -2.43
CA GLY A 376 5.33 10.22 -1.82
C GLY A 376 5.78 10.15 -0.35
N TYR A 377 6.30 9.02 0.10
CA TYR A 377 6.77 8.80 1.47
C TYR A 377 8.29 8.57 1.60
N GLY A 378 9.07 8.70 0.54
CA GLY A 378 10.51 8.40 0.51
C GLY A 378 11.35 9.18 1.52
N GLU A 379 10.91 10.36 1.96
CA GLU A 379 11.55 11.14 3.02
C GLU A 379 11.08 10.77 4.43
N LYS A 380 10.29 9.68 4.58
CA LYS A 380 9.77 9.21 5.87
C LYS A 380 10.07 7.74 6.14
N ILE A 381 9.95 6.87 5.14
CA ILE A 381 10.04 5.41 5.23
C ILE A 381 10.75 4.80 4.01
N GLY A 382 10.88 3.48 3.99
CA GLY A 382 11.37 2.69 2.86
C GLY A 382 12.90 2.57 2.77
N ARG A 383 13.65 3.20 3.69
CA ARG A 383 15.12 3.12 3.75
C ARG A 383 15.62 3.04 5.20
N ILE A 384 16.78 2.39 5.39
CA ILE A 384 17.54 2.46 6.64
C ILE A 384 18.47 3.68 6.53
N ARG A 385 17.92 4.85 6.81
CA ARG A 385 18.62 6.14 6.72
C ARG A 385 18.30 7.00 7.95
N LYS A 386 19.31 7.73 8.44
CA LYS A 386 19.16 8.67 9.56
C LYS A 386 17.94 9.57 9.40
N ASP A 387 17.25 9.83 10.51
CA ASP A 387 16.08 10.67 10.67
C ASP A 387 14.77 10.13 10.05
N LEU A 388 14.80 9.01 9.30
CA LEU A 388 13.58 8.33 8.86
C LEU A 388 12.93 7.60 10.05
N PHE A 389 11.64 7.26 9.90
CA PHE A 389 10.97 6.39 10.87
C PHE A 389 11.68 5.04 10.96
N ALA A 390 11.75 4.50 12.16
CA ALA A 390 12.30 3.18 12.44
C ALA A 390 11.27 2.08 12.15
N ASP A 391 10.62 2.16 10.98
CA ASP A 391 9.80 1.09 10.44
C ASP A 391 10.77 0.03 9.89
N ILE A 392 11.07 -0.99 10.68
CA ILE A 392 12.17 -1.94 10.45
C ILE A 392 11.67 -3.36 10.71
N ILE A 393 12.15 -4.30 9.89
CA ILE A 393 11.97 -5.72 10.13
C ILE A 393 13.33 -6.45 10.18
N ALA A 394 13.37 -7.56 10.89
CA ALA A 394 14.45 -8.53 10.79
C ALA A 394 13.91 -9.88 10.33
N VAL A 395 14.60 -10.51 9.37
CA VAL A 395 14.26 -11.84 8.86
C VAL A 395 15.44 -12.80 9.01
N ASP A 396 15.16 -14.08 9.25
CA ASP A 396 16.21 -15.11 9.27
C ASP A 396 16.73 -15.37 7.84
N GLY A 397 18.05 -15.37 7.67
CA GLY A 397 18.70 -15.59 6.38
C GLY A 397 18.84 -14.33 5.53
N ASP A 398 19.05 -14.52 4.24
CA ASP A 398 19.28 -13.46 3.24
C ASP A 398 18.19 -13.48 2.15
N PRO A 399 17.22 -12.55 2.18
CA PRO A 399 16.16 -12.49 1.18
C PRO A 399 16.63 -11.95 -0.18
N SER A 400 17.83 -11.33 -0.28
CA SER A 400 18.38 -10.86 -1.55
C SER A 400 18.90 -12.00 -2.42
N THR A 401 19.19 -13.14 -1.82
CA THR A 401 19.62 -14.37 -2.50
C THR A 401 18.49 -15.40 -2.59
N ALA A 402 17.60 -15.44 -1.61
CA ALA A 402 16.47 -16.36 -1.56
C ALA A 402 15.24 -15.63 -1.00
N ILE A 403 14.40 -15.12 -1.92
CA ILE A 403 13.26 -14.26 -1.58
C ILE A 403 12.32 -14.89 -0.53
N LYS A 404 12.19 -16.21 -0.49
CA LYS A 404 11.37 -16.94 0.50
C LYS A 404 11.81 -16.70 1.95
N ASN A 405 13.05 -16.22 2.18
CA ASN A 405 13.50 -15.85 3.53
C ASN A 405 12.72 -14.64 4.08
N ILE A 406 12.06 -13.84 3.22
CA ILE A 406 11.25 -12.71 3.65
C ILE A 406 10.07 -13.11 4.57
N ARG A 407 9.62 -14.38 4.48
CA ARG A 407 8.57 -14.93 5.35
C ARG A 407 9.04 -15.26 6.77
N LYS A 408 10.35 -15.31 7.02
CA LYS A 408 10.94 -15.73 8.30
C LYS A 408 11.11 -14.53 9.23
N ILE A 409 10.03 -13.87 9.56
CA ILE A 409 10.03 -12.66 10.40
C ILE A 409 10.51 -13.00 11.83
N ARG A 410 11.53 -12.29 12.31
CA ARG A 410 12.09 -12.38 13.67
C ARG A 410 11.72 -11.18 14.52
N LEU A 411 11.55 -10.00 13.89
CA LEU A 411 11.24 -8.74 14.55
C LEU A 411 10.46 -7.85 13.59
N VAL A 412 9.47 -7.19 14.11
CA VAL A 412 8.78 -6.08 13.48
C VAL A 412 8.84 -4.88 14.44
#